data_f7eb25858cd0d65fe7817ac1341729fe
#
_entry.id   f7eb25858cd0d65fe7817ac1341729fe
#
_cell.length_a   1.000
_cell.length_b   1.000
_cell.length_c   1.000
_cell.angle_alpha   90.00
_cell.angle_beta   90.00
_cell.angle_gamma   90.00
#
_symmetry.space_group_name_H-M   'P 1'
#
loop_
_entity.id
_entity.type
_entity.pdbx_description
1 polymer ?
#
loop_
_entity_poly.entity_id
_entity_poly.type
_entity_poly.pdbx_seq_one_letter_code
_entity_poly.pdbx_strand_id
1 'polypeptide(L)' 'MTKGTVKWFNSKKGYGFVQPDDGDKDVFIHITAVKAAGIYLNEGTRIEFDIVSKNGKESAENLKQE' A
#
# COMPACT_ATOMS: atom_id res chain seq x y z
N MET A 1 12.14 4.89 -1.96
CA MET A 1 10.72 4.67 -1.63
C MET A 1 9.85 5.03 -2.82
N THR A 2 8.80 4.30 -3.00
CA THR A 2 7.88 4.52 -4.12
C THR A 2 6.69 5.34 -3.62
N LYS A 3 6.23 6.28 -4.44
CA LYS A 3 5.02 7.03 -4.15
C LYS A 3 3.87 6.47 -4.96
N GLY A 4 2.68 6.51 -4.40
CA GLY A 4 1.50 6.01 -5.10
C GLY A 4 0.21 6.50 -4.48
N THR A 5 -0.89 6.11 -5.13
CA THR A 5 -2.24 6.46 -4.71
C THR A 5 -2.99 5.18 -4.36
N VAL A 6 -3.61 5.15 -3.19
CA VAL A 6 -4.42 3.99 -2.78
C VAL A 6 -5.64 3.88 -3.69
N LYS A 7 -5.79 2.74 -4.34
CA LYS A 7 -6.96 2.47 -5.17
C LYS A 7 -8.18 2.19 -4.33
N TRP A 8 -8.01 1.31 -3.36
CA TRP A 8 -9.03 0.99 -2.38
C TRP A 8 -8.39 0.23 -1.23
N PHE A 9 -9.03 0.28 -0.08
CA PHE A 9 -8.61 -0.49 1.08
C PHE A 9 -9.83 -0.92 1.87
N ASN A 10 -9.88 -2.20 2.22
CA ASN A 10 -10.97 -2.77 3.00
C ASN A 10 -10.44 -3.26 4.33
N SER A 11 -10.67 -2.49 5.40
CA SER A 11 -10.19 -2.83 6.74
C SER A 11 -10.85 -4.08 7.32
N LYS A 12 -12.06 -4.40 6.87
CA LYS A 12 -12.76 -5.61 7.32
C LYS A 12 -12.11 -6.86 6.74
N LYS A 13 -11.75 -6.81 5.47
CA LYS A 13 -11.04 -7.92 4.82
C LYS A 13 -9.55 -7.91 5.13
N GLY A 14 -9.02 -6.78 5.55
CA GLY A 14 -7.63 -6.66 5.97
C GLY A 14 -6.64 -6.48 4.84
N TYR A 15 -7.04 -5.93 3.70
CA TYR A 15 -6.13 -5.67 2.60
C TYR A 15 -6.65 -4.61 1.64
N GLY A 16 -5.78 -4.17 0.75
CA GLY A 16 -6.09 -3.22 -0.30
C GLY A 16 -4.98 -3.17 -1.33
N PHE A 17 -5.07 -2.20 -2.22
CA PHE A 17 -4.10 -2.01 -3.30
C PHE A 17 -3.73 -0.55 -3.46
N VAL A 18 -2.47 -0.30 -3.79
CA VAL A 18 -1.95 1.01 -4.12
C VAL A 18 -1.40 0.98 -5.54
N GLN A 19 -1.66 2.05 -6.29
CA GLN A 19 -1.12 2.20 -7.64
C GLN A 19 0.12 3.08 -7.59
N PRO A 20 1.31 2.54 -7.92
CA PRO A 20 2.53 3.34 -7.97
C PRO A 20 2.45 4.44 -9.03
N ASP A 21 3.07 5.59 -8.75
CA ASP A 21 3.07 6.73 -9.67
C ASP A 21 3.82 6.45 -10.97
N ASP A 22 4.75 5.51 -10.95
CA ASP A 22 5.52 5.15 -12.14
C ASP A 22 4.75 4.31 -13.15
N GLY A 23 3.47 4.06 -12.88
CA GLY A 23 2.62 3.33 -13.81
C GLY A 23 2.76 1.81 -13.73
N ASP A 24 3.46 1.33 -12.74
CA ASP A 24 3.63 -0.11 -12.53
C ASP A 24 2.34 -0.75 -12.04
N LYS A 25 2.35 -2.08 -11.92
CA LYS A 25 1.17 -2.82 -11.45
C LYS A 25 0.80 -2.44 -10.04
N ASP A 26 -0.49 -2.59 -9.71
CA ASP A 26 -0.98 -2.35 -8.36
C ASP A 26 -0.21 -3.22 -7.35
N VAL A 27 0.12 -2.64 -6.21
CA VAL A 27 0.86 -3.32 -5.15
C VAL A 27 -0.10 -3.63 -4.01
N PHE A 28 -0.04 -4.86 -3.52
CA PHE A 28 -0.87 -5.33 -2.42
C PHE A 28 -0.46 -4.68 -1.10
N ILE A 29 -1.46 -4.26 -0.30
CA ILE A 29 -1.23 -3.73 1.05
C ILE A 29 -1.99 -4.60 2.03
N HIS A 30 -1.28 -5.18 3.01
CA HIS A 30 -1.90 -5.94 4.08
C HIS A 30 -2.16 -5.01 5.28
N ILE A 31 -3.22 -5.30 6.04
CA ILE A 31 -3.60 -4.46 7.19
C ILE A 31 -2.49 -4.37 8.25
N THR A 32 -1.66 -5.39 8.37
CA THR A 32 -0.53 -5.36 9.32
C THR A 32 0.44 -4.23 8.99
N ALA A 33 0.68 -3.95 7.70
CA ALA A 33 1.54 -2.85 7.28
C ALA A 33 0.91 -1.50 7.63
N VAL A 34 -0.41 -1.38 7.50
CA VAL A 34 -1.14 -0.16 7.85
C VAL A 34 -1.09 0.10 9.35
N LYS A 35 -1.30 -0.94 10.14
CA LYS A 35 -1.23 -0.83 11.61
C LYS A 35 0.17 -0.48 12.08
N ALA A 36 1.19 -1.09 11.48
CA ALA A 36 2.58 -0.81 11.82
C ALA A 36 2.95 0.64 11.51
N ALA A 37 2.38 1.19 10.44
CA ALA A 37 2.63 2.57 10.05
C ALA A 37 1.82 3.59 10.87
N GLY A 38 0.74 3.15 11.51
CA GLY A 38 -0.12 4.02 12.31
C GLY A 38 -0.91 5.03 11.48
N ILE A 39 -1.25 4.69 10.24
CA ILE A 39 -1.98 5.58 9.34
C ILE A 39 -3.29 4.94 8.90
N TYR A 40 -4.17 5.78 8.34
CA TYR A 40 -5.41 5.32 7.72
C TYR A 40 -5.30 5.42 6.22
N LEU A 41 -5.84 4.42 5.54
CA LEU A 41 -5.87 4.39 4.09
C LEU A 41 -7.32 4.48 3.61
N ASN A 42 -7.55 5.43 2.70
CA ASN A 42 -8.82 5.58 2.02
C ASN A 42 -8.56 5.61 0.52
N GLU A 43 -9.60 5.42 -0.27
CA GLU A 43 -9.49 5.57 -1.71
C GLU A 43 -8.95 6.96 -2.06
N GLY A 44 -7.90 7.00 -2.86
CA GLY A 44 -7.28 8.25 -3.28
C GLY A 44 -6.21 8.80 -2.34
N THR A 45 -5.94 8.13 -1.21
CA THR A 45 -4.90 8.58 -0.28
C THR A 45 -3.52 8.42 -0.92
N ARG A 46 -2.70 9.48 -0.81
CA ARG A 46 -1.33 9.45 -1.31
C ARG A 46 -0.39 8.92 -0.23
N ILE A 47 0.44 7.96 -0.57
CA ILE A 47 1.39 7.36 0.38
C ILE A 47 2.75 7.11 -0.28
N GLU A 48 3.76 6.97 0.57
CA GLU A 48 5.06 6.45 0.18
C GLU A 48 5.22 5.06 0.80
N PHE A 49 5.88 4.17 0.09
CA PHE A 49 6.03 2.79 0.56
C PHE A 49 7.23 2.13 -0.12
N ASP A 50 7.66 1.02 0.47
CA ASP A 50 8.67 0.15 -0.13
C ASP A 50 7.98 -1.07 -0.72
N ILE A 51 8.43 -1.49 -1.88
CA ILE A 51 7.89 -2.70 -2.52
C ILE A 51 8.75 -3.88 -2.07
N VAL A 52 8.10 -4.87 -1.45
CA VAL A 52 8.75 -6.10 -1.00
C VAL A 52 8.18 -7.26 -1.78
N SER A 53 9.06 -8.04 -2.39
CA SER A 53 8.66 -9.22 -3.14
C SER A 53 8.85 -10.47 -2.29
N LYS A 54 7.77 -11.24 -2.10
CA LYS A 54 7.78 -12.52 -1.38
C LYS A 54 7.01 -13.55 -2.17
N ASN A 55 7.63 -14.69 -2.41
CA ASN A 55 6.97 -15.81 -3.12
C ASN A 55 6.33 -15.38 -4.44
N GLY A 56 7.01 -14.50 -5.17
CA GLY A 56 6.51 -14.01 -6.45
C GLY A 56 5.41 -12.97 -6.37
N LYS A 57 5.07 -12.51 -5.16
CA LYS A 57 4.07 -11.46 -4.95
C LYS A 57 4.71 -10.21 -4.38
N GLU A 58 4.30 -9.06 -4.88
CA GLU A 58 4.77 -7.78 -4.38
C GLU A 58 3.78 -7.21 -3.39
N SER A 59 4.29 -6.70 -2.27
CA SER A 59 3.48 -6.03 -1.26
C SER A 59 4.14 -4.73 -0.80
N ALA A 60 3.31 -3.80 -0.32
CA ALA A 60 3.80 -2.53 0.19
C ALA A 60 4.12 -2.66 1.68
N GLU A 61 5.29 -2.16 2.05
CA GLU A 61 5.77 -2.14 3.44
C GLU A 61 6.28 -0.74 3.76
N ASN A 62 6.48 -0.46 5.06
CA ASN A 62 7.01 0.83 5.51
C ASN A 62 6.20 2.01 4.97
N LEU A 63 4.89 1.93 5.15
CA LEU A 63 3.99 2.95 4.63
C LEU A 63 4.18 4.27 5.35
N LYS A 64 4.16 5.36 4.58
CA LYS A 64 4.16 6.72 5.13
C LYS A 64 3.12 7.53 4.39
N GLN A 65 2.36 8.32 5.13
CA GLN A 65 1.40 9.23 4.53
C GLN A 65 2.16 10.42 3.93
N GLU A 66 1.83 10.73 2.71
CA GLU A 66 2.46 11.85 2.00
C GLU A 66 1.94 13.21 2.47
#